data_ff160a03102ce4dd17fbbc0fb33e82df
#
_entry.id   ff160a03102ce4dd17fbbc0fb33e82df
#
_cell.length_a   1.000
_cell.length_b   1.000
_cell.length_c   1.000
_cell.angle_alpha   90.00
_cell.angle_beta   90.00
_cell.angle_gamma   90.00
#
_symmetry.space_group_name_H-M   'P 1'
#
loop_
_entity.id
_entity.type
_entity.pdbx_description
1 polymer ?
#
loop_
_entity_poly.entity_id
_entity_poly.type
_entity_poly.pdbx_seq_one_letter_code
_entity_poly.pdbx_strand_id
1 'polypeptide(L)'
;MPTLTDRIYGGLIPAVPVPFRGRDLDITAQRQYAAWMATQPVAGVAVWAHTGRGPHLGADVRREVLETWREAMADRVIVAGARDIGMAIEARRGKADALLAFPQSNDPIGYHRRLGRELPVIAFFLYEAAGGVDYDDSTLHGILELPEVLGIKVATLDSVMTFQRIAAVMRQHPTKLLITGEDRFLGYSLLLGARAALIGMGAALPDLQADLVRACIAEDWPRFVSLSELCDRFSQTTFIQPMEGYIRRMLWAAAAEGALPPDACDDPWGPALPPGERDAVERAVRDARATRA
;
A
#
# COMPACT_ATOMS: atom_id res chain seq x y z
N MET A 1 -4.72 7.37 -24.75
CA MET A 1 -4.54 7.63 -23.31
C MET A 1 -3.72 6.48 -22.73
N PRO A 2 -2.84 6.71 -21.73
CA PRO A 2 -2.11 5.62 -21.08
C PRO A 2 -3.09 4.66 -20.42
N THR A 3 -2.78 3.36 -20.46
CA THR A 3 -3.54 2.33 -19.76
C THR A 3 -3.42 2.48 -18.26
N LEU A 4 -4.26 1.79 -17.48
CA LEU A 4 -4.13 1.80 -16.02
C LEU A 4 -2.77 1.20 -15.58
N THR A 5 -2.30 0.17 -16.27
CA THR A 5 -0.98 -0.42 -16.05
C THR A 5 0.14 0.60 -16.26
N ASP A 6 0.07 1.41 -17.34
CA ASP A 6 1.07 2.46 -17.60
C ASP A 6 1.06 3.55 -16.51
N ARG A 7 -0.11 3.87 -15.96
CA ARG A 7 -0.25 4.85 -14.86
C ARG A 7 0.34 4.36 -13.53
N ILE A 8 0.38 3.05 -13.33
CA ILE A 8 0.93 2.39 -12.14
C ILE A 8 2.43 2.13 -12.29
N TYR A 9 2.88 1.79 -13.48
CA TYR A 9 4.28 1.43 -13.76
C TYR A 9 5.26 2.53 -13.34
N GLY A 10 6.30 2.16 -12.61
CA GLY A 10 7.32 3.08 -12.09
C GLY A 10 6.82 3.99 -10.96
N GLY A 11 5.61 3.77 -10.45
CA GLY A 11 4.97 4.62 -9.46
C GLY A 11 4.93 4.05 -8.05
N LEU A 12 4.77 4.97 -7.10
CA LEU A 12 4.42 4.68 -5.72
C LEU A 12 2.92 4.88 -5.52
N ILE A 13 2.26 3.92 -4.90
CA ILE A 13 0.87 3.96 -4.45
C ILE A 13 0.87 3.74 -2.92
N PRO A 14 0.89 4.79 -2.10
CA PRO A 14 0.75 4.65 -0.66
C PRO A 14 -0.53 3.90 -0.27
N ALA A 15 -0.41 2.84 0.54
CA ALA A 15 -1.55 2.29 1.26
C ALA A 15 -1.81 3.20 2.47
N VAL A 16 -2.83 4.02 2.38
CA VAL A 16 -3.06 5.11 3.32
C VAL A 16 -3.83 4.64 4.55
N PRO A 17 -3.35 4.93 5.78
CA PRO A 17 -4.12 4.73 7.00
C PRO A 17 -5.26 5.74 7.09
N VAL A 18 -6.25 5.41 7.91
CA VAL A 18 -7.40 6.29 8.19
C VAL A 18 -7.19 6.95 9.55
N PRO A 19 -7.23 8.28 9.66
CA PRO A 19 -7.08 8.98 10.93
C PRO A 19 -8.35 8.86 11.78
N PHE A 20 -8.19 8.44 13.04
CA PHE A 20 -9.25 8.35 14.02
C PHE A 20 -8.94 9.19 15.25
N ARG A 21 -10.00 9.66 15.94
CA ARG A 21 -9.97 10.10 17.32
C ARG A 21 -10.77 9.10 18.15
N GLY A 22 -10.07 8.33 18.98
CA GLY A 22 -10.66 7.17 19.61
C GLY A 22 -11.13 6.15 18.58
N ARG A 23 -12.43 6.01 18.40
CA ARG A 23 -13.03 5.08 17.42
C ARG A 23 -13.77 5.78 16.27
N ASP A 24 -13.81 7.09 16.29
CA ASP A 24 -14.54 7.89 15.30
C ASP A 24 -13.59 8.40 14.21
N LEU A 25 -14.03 8.29 12.95
CA LEU A 25 -13.32 8.88 11.83
C LEU A 25 -13.17 10.39 12.02
N ASP A 26 -11.93 10.89 12.02
CA ASP A 26 -11.69 12.32 11.93
C ASP A 26 -11.68 12.76 10.48
N ILE A 27 -12.83 13.12 9.95
CA ILE A 27 -12.99 13.53 8.55
C ILE A 27 -12.20 14.79 8.21
N THR A 28 -11.99 15.69 9.18
CA THR A 28 -11.18 16.90 8.97
C THR A 28 -9.71 16.53 8.79
N ALA A 29 -9.18 15.67 9.64
CA ALA A 29 -7.82 15.14 9.49
C ALA A 29 -7.68 14.31 8.21
N GLN A 30 -8.72 13.53 7.83
CA GLN A 30 -8.74 12.75 6.60
C GLN A 30 -8.63 13.67 5.37
N ARG A 31 -9.35 14.78 5.32
CA ARG A 31 -9.28 15.77 4.24
C ARG A 31 -7.93 16.48 4.19
N GLN A 32 -7.38 16.86 5.34
CA GLN A 32 -6.04 17.46 5.44
C GLN A 32 -4.99 16.49 4.90
N TYR A 33 -5.04 15.23 5.31
CA TYR A 33 -4.11 14.20 4.85
C TYR A 33 -4.21 13.96 3.35
N ALA A 34 -5.41 13.88 2.81
CA ALA A 34 -5.64 13.69 1.38
C ALA A 34 -5.11 14.89 0.57
N ALA A 35 -5.35 16.11 1.02
CA ALA A 35 -4.83 17.34 0.38
C ALA A 35 -3.30 17.37 0.41
N TRP A 36 -2.67 17.02 1.54
CA TRP A 36 -1.21 16.92 1.63
C TRP A 36 -0.64 15.85 0.69
N MET A 37 -1.21 14.64 0.68
CA MET A 37 -0.76 13.55 -0.19
C MET A 37 -0.93 13.90 -1.67
N ALA A 38 -1.93 14.69 -2.04
CA ALA A 38 -2.13 15.16 -3.40
C ALA A 38 -0.98 16.06 -3.90
N THR A 39 -0.20 16.66 -3.01
CA THR A 39 1.02 17.41 -3.38
C THR A 39 2.24 16.53 -3.59
N GLN A 40 2.16 15.26 -3.20
CA GLN A 40 3.29 14.33 -3.23
C GLN A 40 3.48 13.67 -4.62
N PRO A 41 4.69 13.22 -4.96
CA PRO A 41 4.99 12.65 -6.28
C PRO A 41 4.56 11.16 -6.39
N VAL A 42 3.32 10.85 -6.02
CA VAL A 42 2.74 9.50 -6.04
C VAL A 42 1.91 9.25 -7.30
N ALA A 43 1.84 8.02 -7.77
CA ALA A 43 0.98 7.62 -8.89
C ALA A 43 -0.51 7.58 -8.51
N GLY A 44 -0.78 7.37 -7.24
CA GLY A 44 -2.11 7.29 -6.67
C GLY A 44 -2.07 6.91 -5.21
N VAL A 45 -3.19 6.42 -4.68
CA VAL A 45 -3.29 5.89 -3.30
C VAL A 45 -4.08 4.58 -3.27
N ALA A 46 -3.83 3.76 -2.26
CA ALA A 46 -4.66 2.59 -1.97
C ALA A 46 -5.46 2.82 -0.68
N VAL A 47 -6.78 2.92 -0.83
CA VAL A 47 -7.74 3.03 0.27
C VAL A 47 -8.27 1.65 0.66
N TRP A 48 -8.79 1.48 1.87
CA TRP A 48 -9.37 0.22 2.35
C TRP A 48 -8.44 -1.00 2.27
N ALA A 49 -7.15 -0.77 2.01
CA ALA A 49 -6.13 -1.80 2.09
C ALA A 49 -5.96 -2.28 3.55
N HIS A 50 -5.04 -3.20 3.79
CA HIS A 50 -4.73 -3.64 5.17
C HIS A 50 -4.36 -2.45 6.06
N THR A 51 -3.47 -1.57 5.60
CA THR A 51 -3.07 -0.33 6.29
C THR A 51 -4.26 0.58 6.61
N GLY A 52 -5.22 0.69 5.71
CA GLY A 52 -6.43 1.50 5.89
C GLY A 52 -7.56 0.81 6.61
N ARG A 53 -7.32 -0.36 7.23
CA ARG A 53 -8.32 -1.14 7.99
C ARG A 53 -9.62 -1.43 7.21
N GLY A 54 -9.57 -1.46 5.87
CA GLY A 54 -10.74 -1.59 5.02
C GLY A 54 -11.77 -2.64 5.44
N PRO A 55 -11.34 -3.91 5.72
CA PRO A 55 -12.23 -4.96 6.19
C PRO A 55 -12.94 -4.69 7.54
N HIS A 56 -12.45 -3.74 8.34
CA HIS A 56 -13.01 -3.38 9.65
C HIS A 56 -13.92 -2.16 9.58
N LEU A 57 -13.86 -1.37 8.51
CA LEU A 57 -14.66 -0.17 8.34
C LEU A 57 -16.10 -0.51 7.96
N GLY A 58 -17.08 0.21 8.53
CA GLY A 58 -18.46 0.18 8.06
C GLY A 58 -18.58 0.81 6.65
N ALA A 59 -19.65 0.47 5.93
CA ALA A 59 -19.87 0.94 4.56
C ALA A 59 -19.90 2.46 4.43
N ASP A 60 -20.51 3.16 5.40
CA ASP A 60 -20.57 4.64 5.39
C ASP A 60 -19.18 5.26 5.55
N VAL A 61 -18.37 4.74 6.48
CA VAL A 61 -16.98 5.20 6.67
C VAL A 61 -16.14 4.91 5.42
N ARG A 62 -16.29 3.71 4.81
CA ARG A 62 -15.59 3.39 3.55
C ARG A 62 -15.96 4.39 2.46
N ARG A 63 -17.23 4.68 2.30
CA ARG A 63 -17.71 5.66 1.30
C ARG A 63 -17.07 7.04 1.54
N GLU A 64 -17.13 7.56 2.76
CA GLU A 64 -16.60 8.88 3.11
C GLU A 64 -15.09 8.97 2.88
N VAL A 65 -14.34 7.93 3.25
CA VAL A 65 -12.90 7.82 2.98
C VAL A 65 -12.63 7.85 1.47
N LEU A 66 -13.32 7.02 0.68
CA LEU A 66 -13.08 6.96 -0.77
C LEU A 66 -13.44 8.26 -1.48
N GLU A 67 -14.57 8.88 -1.14
CA GLU A 67 -15.00 10.17 -1.68
C GLU A 67 -13.97 11.26 -1.40
N THR A 68 -13.47 11.34 -0.16
CA THR A 68 -12.42 12.30 0.23
C THR A 68 -11.15 12.13 -0.61
N TRP A 69 -10.70 10.89 -0.80
CA TRP A 69 -9.53 10.61 -1.63
C TRP A 69 -9.78 10.90 -3.11
N ARG A 70 -10.99 10.57 -3.63
CA ARG A 70 -11.33 10.85 -5.03
C ARG A 70 -11.36 12.34 -5.32
N GLU A 71 -11.89 13.15 -4.41
CA GLU A 71 -11.88 14.60 -4.51
C GLU A 71 -10.45 15.17 -4.57
N ALA A 72 -9.57 14.71 -3.66
CA ALA A 72 -8.19 15.21 -3.59
C ALA A 72 -7.31 14.71 -4.75
N MET A 73 -7.58 13.51 -5.28
CA MET A 73 -6.75 12.79 -6.25
C MET A 73 -7.42 12.68 -7.62
N ALA A 74 -8.13 13.70 -8.10
CA ALA A 74 -9.02 13.66 -9.27
C ALA A 74 -8.43 12.89 -10.49
N ASP A 75 -7.16 13.14 -10.83
CA ASP A 75 -6.49 12.57 -12.01
C ASP A 75 -5.53 11.40 -11.67
N ARG A 76 -5.45 10.99 -10.40
CA ARG A 76 -4.55 9.93 -9.97
C ARG A 76 -5.27 8.62 -9.73
N VAL A 77 -4.50 7.53 -9.68
CA VAL A 77 -5.05 6.19 -9.46
C VAL A 77 -5.55 6.03 -8.03
N ILE A 78 -6.79 5.53 -7.87
CA ILE A 78 -7.28 5.05 -6.59
C ILE A 78 -7.50 3.54 -6.68
N VAL A 79 -6.77 2.80 -5.85
CA VAL A 79 -6.95 1.37 -5.67
C VAL A 79 -7.76 1.15 -4.39
N ALA A 80 -8.88 0.45 -4.46
CA ALA A 80 -9.70 0.15 -3.28
C ALA A 80 -9.55 -1.31 -2.85
N GLY A 81 -9.28 -1.56 -1.57
CA GLY A 81 -9.26 -2.91 -1.02
C GLY A 81 -10.65 -3.56 -1.09
N ALA A 82 -10.73 -4.82 -1.53
CA ALA A 82 -11.97 -5.58 -1.58
C ALA A 82 -11.76 -7.02 -1.11
N ARG A 83 -12.56 -7.47 -0.13
CA ARG A 83 -12.57 -8.86 0.33
C ARG A 83 -13.79 -9.63 -0.19
N ASP A 84 -14.75 -8.93 -0.77
CA ASP A 84 -15.99 -9.49 -1.30
C ASP A 84 -16.57 -8.61 -2.43
N ILE A 85 -17.61 -9.12 -3.07
CA ILE A 85 -18.27 -8.43 -4.19
C ILE A 85 -18.99 -7.15 -3.74
N GLY A 86 -19.47 -7.09 -2.50
CA GLY A 86 -20.12 -5.90 -1.95
C GLY A 86 -19.14 -4.73 -1.90
N MET A 87 -17.93 -4.94 -1.35
CA MET A 87 -16.87 -3.92 -1.34
C MET A 87 -16.43 -3.54 -2.77
N ALA A 88 -16.39 -4.48 -3.72
CA ALA A 88 -16.07 -4.18 -5.10
C ALA A 88 -17.11 -3.26 -5.76
N ILE A 89 -18.40 -3.51 -5.52
CA ILE A 89 -19.50 -2.65 -5.98
C ILE A 89 -19.43 -1.26 -5.35
N GLU A 90 -19.14 -1.18 -4.04
CA GLU A 90 -18.93 0.10 -3.36
C GLU A 90 -17.75 0.88 -3.98
N ALA A 91 -16.63 0.22 -4.22
CA ALA A 91 -15.45 0.82 -4.85
C ALA A 91 -15.76 1.37 -6.25
N ARG A 92 -16.47 0.60 -7.08
CA ARG A 92 -16.89 1.04 -8.41
C ARG A 92 -17.83 2.26 -8.35
N ARG A 93 -18.79 2.25 -7.43
CA ARG A 93 -19.71 3.39 -7.22
C ARG A 93 -18.97 4.64 -6.77
N GLY A 94 -17.97 4.49 -5.91
CA GLY A 94 -17.10 5.57 -5.45
C GLY A 94 -15.98 5.95 -6.44
N LYS A 95 -16.01 5.40 -7.68
CA LYS A 95 -15.08 5.70 -8.77
C LYS A 95 -13.62 5.37 -8.45
N ALA A 96 -13.35 4.27 -7.76
CA ALA A 96 -12.02 3.70 -7.73
C ALA A 96 -11.61 3.23 -9.14
N ASP A 97 -10.31 3.22 -9.42
CA ASP A 97 -9.77 2.80 -10.74
C ASP A 97 -9.48 1.30 -10.79
N ALA A 98 -9.16 0.69 -9.65
CA ALA A 98 -8.86 -0.74 -9.51
C ALA A 98 -9.22 -1.27 -8.12
N LEU A 99 -9.25 -2.60 -7.99
CA LEU A 99 -9.38 -3.31 -6.72
C LEU A 99 -8.04 -3.90 -6.28
N LEU A 100 -7.75 -3.85 -4.99
CA LEU A 100 -6.78 -4.73 -4.33
C LEU A 100 -7.55 -5.88 -3.70
N ALA A 101 -7.51 -7.05 -4.33
CA ALA A 101 -8.27 -8.22 -3.89
C ALA A 101 -7.61 -8.88 -2.68
N PHE A 102 -8.22 -8.80 -1.49
CA PHE A 102 -7.74 -9.55 -0.34
C PHE A 102 -7.74 -11.06 -0.62
N PRO A 103 -6.74 -11.81 -0.11
CA PRO A 103 -6.62 -13.22 -0.43
C PRO A 103 -7.82 -14.03 0.09
N GLN A 104 -8.20 -15.07 -0.68
CA GLN A 104 -9.27 -16.01 -0.36
C GLN A 104 -8.79 -17.42 -0.63
N SER A 105 -9.03 -18.35 0.32
CA SER A 105 -8.68 -19.76 0.16
C SER A 105 -9.71 -20.56 -0.64
N ASN A 106 -10.98 -20.15 -0.59
CA ASN A 106 -12.04 -20.85 -1.32
C ASN A 106 -12.21 -20.27 -2.72
N ASP A 107 -12.02 -21.10 -3.75
CA ASP A 107 -12.16 -20.73 -5.17
C ASP A 107 -11.43 -19.41 -5.52
N PRO A 108 -10.10 -19.31 -5.29
CA PRO A 108 -9.38 -18.05 -5.47
C PRO A 108 -9.47 -17.51 -6.90
N ILE A 109 -9.40 -18.36 -7.92
CA ILE A 109 -9.49 -17.96 -9.32
C ILE A 109 -10.89 -17.41 -9.65
N GLY A 110 -11.95 -18.13 -9.27
CA GLY A 110 -13.32 -17.68 -9.47
C GLY A 110 -13.63 -16.39 -8.68
N TYR A 111 -13.05 -16.24 -7.50
CA TYR A 111 -13.16 -15.02 -6.69
C TYR A 111 -12.59 -13.82 -7.44
N HIS A 112 -11.34 -13.87 -7.93
CA HIS A 112 -10.72 -12.77 -8.67
C HIS A 112 -11.49 -12.45 -9.96
N ARG A 113 -11.98 -13.50 -10.67
CA ARG A 113 -12.85 -13.30 -11.86
C ARG A 113 -14.15 -12.58 -11.51
N ARG A 114 -14.79 -12.89 -10.36
CA ARG A 114 -16.01 -12.18 -9.93
C ARG A 114 -15.75 -10.73 -9.61
N LEU A 115 -14.66 -10.41 -8.89
CA LEU A 115 -14.27 -9.04 -8.61
C LEU A 115 -13.95 -8.27 -9.90
N GLY A 116 -13.29 -8.94 -10.85
CA GLY A 116 -12.88 -8.35 -12.13
C GLY A 116 -14.05 -7.91 -13.03
N ARG A 117 -15.28 -8.39 -12.77
CA ARG A 117 -16.49 -7.89 -13.43
C ARG A 117 -16.87 -6.48 -13.01
N GLU A 118 -16.41 -6.04 -11.85
CA GLU A 118 -16.70 -4.71 -11.32
C GLU A 118 -15.61 -3.70 -11.71
N LEU A 119 -14.34 -4.02 -11.49
CA LEU A 119 -13.17 -3.20 -11.80
C LEU A 119 -11.93 -4.08 -12.07
N PRO A 120 -10.90 -3.57 -12.77
CA PRO A 120 -9.61 -4.24 -12.87
C PRO A 120 -9.04 -4.60 -11.50
N VAL A 121 -8.39 -5.76 -11.40
CA VAL A 121 -7.95 -6.35 -10.13
C VAL A 121 -6.43 -6.39 -10.03
N ILE A 122 -5.90 -5.98 -8.90
CA ILE A 122 -4.56 -6.31 -8.41
C ILE A 122 -4.75 -7.43 -7.39
N ALA A 123 -4.25 -8.63 -7.67
CA ALA A 123 -4.26 -9.72 -6.71
C ALA A 123 -3.36 -9.36 -5.50
N PHE A 124 -3.68 -9.87 -4.32
CA PHE A 124 -2.90 -9.57 -3.14
C PHE A 124 -2.36 -10.85 -2.49
N PHE A 125 -1.04 -11.02 -2.53
CA PHE A 125 -0.35 -11.99 -1.70
C PHE A 125 0.05 -11.33 -0.39
N LEU A 126 -0.64 -11.67 0.67
CA LEU A 126 -0.47 -11.11 2.02
C LEU A 126 0.06 -12.20 2.95
N TYR A 127 0.95 -11.86 3.88
CA TYR A 127 1.45 -12.79 4.89
C TYR A 127 0.33 -13.32 5.79
N GLU A 128 0.44 -14.59 6.21
CA GLU A 128 -0.65 -15.32 6.90
C GLU A 128 -1.10 -14.66 8.20
N ALA A 129 -0.17 -14.12 9.01
CA ALA A 129 -0.52 -13.47 10.28
C ALA A 129 -1.44 -12.25 10.13
N ALA A 130 -1.53 -11.66 8.93
CA ALA A 130 -2.47 -10.59 8.59
C ALA A 130 -3.73 -11.11 7.86
N GLY A 131 -3.98 -12.41 7.89
CA GLY A 131 -5.11 -13.05 7.21
C GLY A 131 -4.83 -13.40 5.75
N GLY A 132 -3.56 -13.52 5.37
CA GLY A 132 -3.14 -13.94 4.05
C GLY A 132 -3.35 -15.43 3.79
N VAL A 133 -3.19 -15.83 2.52
CA VAL A 133 -3.25 -17.22 2.06
C VAL A 133 -2.01 -17.49 1.22
N ASP A 134 -1.29 -18.57 1.55
CA ASP A 134 -0.17 -19.02 0.71
C ASP A 134 -0.73 -19.77 -0.51
N TYR A 135 -0.82 -19.07 -1.63
CA TYR A 135 -1.19 -19.67 -2.89
C TYR A 135 -0.02 -20.47 -3.48
N ASP A 136 -0.30 -21.69 -3.92
CA ASP A 136 0.65 -22.45 -4.73
C ASP A 136 0.84 -21.83 -6.12
N ASP A 137 1.88 -22.28 -6.83
CA ASP A 137 2.22 -21.71 -8.13
C ASP A 137 1.11 -21.92 -9.16
N SER A 138 0.36 -23.05 -9.09
CA SER A 138 -0.74 -23.32 -10.01
C SER A 138 -1.89 -22.34 -9.81
N THR A 139 -2.22 -22.01 -8.58
CA THR A 139 -3.22 -21.00 -8.22
C THR A 139 -2.79 -19.61 -8.65
N LEU A 140 -1.51 -19.25 -8.43
CA LEU A 140 -0.96 -17.97 -8.89
C LEU A 140 -1.04 -17.84 -10.40
N HIS A 141 -0.66 -18.88 -11.17
CA HIS A 141 -0.81 -18.88 -12.62
C HIS A 141 -2.27 -18.69 -13.04
N GLY A 142 -3.20 -19.45 -12.46
CA GLY A 142 -4.62 -19.34 -12.78
C GLY A 142 -5.22 -17.95 -12.48
N ILE A 143 -4.77 -17.27 -11.43
CA ILE A 143 -5.16 -15.88 -11.13
C ILE A 143 -4.56 -14.91 -12.16
N LEU A 144 -3.27 -15.05 -12.48
CA LEU A 144 -2.55 -14.14 -13.38
C LEU A 144 -2.98 -14.29 -14.86
N GLU A 145 -3.52 -15.44 -15.26
CA GLU A 145 -4.10 -15.66 -16.60
C GLU A 145 -5.42 -14.93 -16.80
N LEU A 146 -6.10 -14.49 -15.73
CA LEU A 146 -7.34 -13.74 -15.86
C LEU A 146 -7.07 -12.39 -16.56
N PRO A 147 -7.83 -12.03 -17.60
CA PRO A 147 -7.65 -10.76 -18.33
C PRO A 147 -7.91 -9.54 -17.44
N GLU A 148 -8.78 -9.67 -16.44
CA GLU A 148 -9.15 -8.61 -15.51
C GLU A 148 -8.04 -8.32 -14.46
N VAL A 149 -7.10 -9.24 -14.29
CA VAL A 149 -6.01 -9.10 -13.32
C VAL A 149 -4.85 -8.31 -13.95
N LEU A 150 -4.54 -7.16 -13.38
CA LEU A 150 -3.44 -6.28 -13.84
C LEU A 150 -2.06 -6.80 -13.39
N GLY A 151 -2.02 -7.53 -12.29
CA GLY A 151 -0.81 -8.03 -11.66
C GLY A 151 -1.05 -8.45 -10.22
N ILE A 152 0.02 -8.57 -9.46
CA ILE A 152 -0.04 -8.99 -8.07
C ILE A 152 0.78 -8.06 -7.17
N LYS A 153 0.18 -7.64 -6.06
CA LYS A 153 0.90 -7.05 -4.93
C LYS A 153 1.40 -8.16 -4.02
N VAL A 154 2.68 -8.14 -3.68
CA VAL A 154 3.32 -9.14 -2.81
C VAL A 154 3.80 -8.48 -1.53
N ALA A 155 3.28 -8.92 -0.38
CA ALA A 155 3.68 -8.51 0.96
C ALA A 155 3.90 -9.76 1.82
N THR A 156 5.13 -10.22 1.87
CA THR A 156 5.54 -11.41 2.63
C THR A 156 6.11 -11.07 4.00
N LEU A 157 6.33 -9.79 4.25
CA LEU A 157 6.84 -9.18 5.48
C LEU A 157 8.32 -9.49 5.75
N ASP A 158 8.68 -10.77 5.88
CA ASP A 158 10.03 -11.22 6.24
C ASP A 158 10.50 -12.41 5.38
N SER A 159 9.62 -12.98 4.56
CA SER A 159 9.97 -14.13 3.73
C SER A 159 10.48 -13.72 2.35
N VAL A 160 11.77 -13.40 2.29
CA VAL A 160 12.46 -13.12 1.02
C VAL A 160 12.35 -14.29 0.03
N MET A 161 12.41 -15.53 0.51
CA MET A 161 12.29 -16.72 -0.35
C MET A 161 10.91 -16.84 -0.99
N THR A 162 9.84 -16.50 -0.26
CA THR A 162 8.48 -16.48 -0.83
C THR A 162 8.37 -15.40 -1.90
N PHE A 163 8.93 -14.21 -1.67
CA PHE A 163 8.96 -13.16 -2.68
C PHE A 163 9.71 -13.62 -3.94
N GLN A 164 10.87 -14.28 -3.79
CA GLN A 164 11.65 -14.83 -4.91
C GLN A 164 10.84 -15.86 -5.71
N ARG A 165 10.09 -16.76 -5.04
CA ARG A 165 9.20 -17.74 -5.67
C ARG A 165 8.14 -17.03 -6.53
N ILE A 166 7.44 -16.05 -5.97
CA ILE A 166 6.40 -15.33 -6.70
C ILE A 166 6.99 -14.52 -7.84
N ALA A 167 8.14 -13.88 -7.66
CA ALA A 167 8.85 -13.19 -8.74
C ALA A 167 9.24 -14.15 -9.89
N ALA A 168 9.55 -15.42 -9.59
CA ALA A 168 9.80 -16.43 -10.60
C ALA A 168 8.54 -16.79 -11.40
N VAL A 169 7.38 -16.91 -10.74
CA VAL A 169 6.08 -17.08 -11.40
C VAL A 169 5.78 -15.87 -12.29
N MET A 170 5.97 -14.65 -11.78
CA MET A 170 5.70 -13.41 -12.52
C MET A 170 6.52 -13.25 -13.80
N ARG A 171 7.74 -13.80 -13.87
CA ARG A 171 8.53 -13.79 -15.11
C ARG A 171 7.86 -14.55 -16.27
N GLN A 172 6.93 -15.44 -15.99
CA GLN A 172 6.14 -16.16 -17.01
C GLN A 172 4.90 -15.37 -17.45
N HIS A 173 4.60 -14.24 -16.79
CA HIS A 173 3.48 -13.35 -17.09
C HIS A 173 3.95 -11.92 -17.41
N PRO A 174 4.70 -11.69 -18.50
CA PRO A 174 5.40 -10.42 -18.76
C PRO A 174 4.46 -9.22 -18.99
N THR A 175 3.17 -9.46 -19.23
CA THR A 175 2.14 -8.42 -19.36
C THR A 175 1.52 -8.01 -18.04
N LYS A 176 1.85 -8.69 -16.94
CA LYS A 176 1.31 -8.45 -15.60
C LYS A 176 2.34 -7.73 -14.72
N LEU A 177 1.87 -6.86 -13.84
CA LEU A 177 2.75 -6.12 -12.92
C LEU A 177 3.08 -6.94 -11.68
N LEU A 178 4.36 -7.08 -11.36
CA LEU A 178 4.80 -7.37 -10.01
C LEU A 178 4.86 -6.05 -9.25
N ILE A 179 4.03 -5.91 -8.23
CA ILE A 179 3.92 -4.73 -7.38
C ILE A 179 4.46 -5.12 -6.00
N THR A 180 5.48 -4.43 -5.51
CA THR A 180 5.95 -4.71 -4.15
C THR A 180 5.01 -4.14 -3.09
N GLY A 181 4.76 -4.94 -2.07
CA GLY A 181 4.12 -4.54 -0.82
C GLY A 181 5.07 -4.61 0.37
N GLU A 182 6.38 -4.72 0.08
CA GLU A 182 7.41 -4.96 1.08
C GLU A 182 7.94 -3.65 1.66
N ASP A 183 7.66 -3.42 2.92
CA ASP A 183 8.10 -2.23 3.63
C ASP A 183 9.53 -2.40 4.19
N ARG A 184 9.95 -3.65 4.57
CA ARG A 184 11.24 -3.93 5.21
C ARG A 184 12.39 -4.21 4.24
N PHE A 185 12.10 -4.67 3.03
CA PHE A 185 13.10 -4.94 1.99
C PHE A 185 12.69 -4.38 0.61
N LEU A 186 12.14 -3.14 0.64
CA LEU A 186 11.63 -2.46 -0.54
C LEU A 186 12.64 -2.43 -1.69
N GLY A 187 13.88 -1.99 -1.43
CA GLY A 187 14.94 -1.94 -2.45
C GLY A 187 15.21 -3.31 -3.08
N TYR A 188 15.34 -4.35 -2.27
CA TYR A 188 15.60 -5.70 -2.79
C TYR A 188 14.43 -6.22 -3.64
N SER A 189 13.19 -5.97 -3.26
CA SER A 189 12.01 -6.38 -4.04
C SER A 189 11.95 -5.72 -5.42
N LEU A 190 12.41 -4.48 -5.55
CA LEU A 190 12.56 -3.79 -6.84
C LEU A 190 13.63 -4.46 -7.71
N LEU A 191 14.78 -4.86 -7.14
CA LEU A 191 15.82 -5.62 -7.85
C LEU A 191 15.31 -6.98 -8.35
N LEU A 192 14.38 -7.61 -7.64
CA LEU A 192 13.75 -8.87 -8.06
C LEU A 192 12.70 -8.71 -9.18
N GLY A 193 12.46 -7.49 -9.65
CA GLY A 193 11.60 -7.23 -10.80
C GLY A 193 10.28 -6.55 -10.48
N ALA A 194 10.03 -6.10 -9.25
CA ALA A 194 8.88 -5.24 -9.00
C ALA A 194 9.02 -3.94 -9.81
N ARG A 195 7.91 -3.48 -10.38
CA ARG A 195 7.86 -2.31 -11.26
C ARG A 195 6.94 -1.20 -10.75
N ALA A 196 6.36 -1.40 -9.57
CA ALA A 196 5.61 -0.40 -8.82
C ALA A 196 5.65 -0.79 -7.35
N ALA A 197 5.37 0.16 -6.46
CA ALA A 197 5.25 -0.08 -5.02
C ALA A 197 3.85 0.30 -4.53
N LEU A 198 3.17 -0.62 -3.84
CA LEU A 198 1.93 -0.38 -3.10
C LEU A 198 2.18 -0.77 -1.65
N ILE A 199 2.63 0.19 -0.84
CA ILE A 199 3.24 -0.04 0.48
C ILE A 199 2.64 0.82 1.58
N GLY A 200 2.64 0.28 2.80
CA GLY A 200 2.20 1.00 4.01
C GLY A 200 3.14 2.13 4.39
N MET A 201 4.45 1.93 4.24
CA MET A 201 5.47 2.94 4.50
C MET A 201 5.27 4.23 3.68
N GLY A 202 4.63 4.13 2.50
CA GLY A 202 4.29 5.27 1.65
C GLY A 202 3.35 6.29 2.28
N ALA A 203 2.71 5.96 3.40
CA ALA A 203 1.84 6.87 4.14
C ALA A 203 2.59 8.10 4.70
N ALA A 204 3.91 8.00 4.89
CA ALA A 204 4.80 9.12 5.25
C ALA A 204 6.07 9.04 4.40
N LEU A 205 6.80 10.15 4.27
CA LEU A 205 7.99 10.27 3.40
C LEU A 205 7.77 9.73 1.97
N PRO A 206 6.60 9.96 1.33
CA PRO A 206 6.27 9.33 0.05
C PRO A 206 7.21 9.74 -1.08
N ASP A 207 7.76 10.93 -1.04
CA ASP A 207 8.75 11.44 -2.00
C ASP A 207 10.05 10.63 -1.97
N LEU A 208 10.51 10.19 -0.78
CA LEU A 208 11.69 9.34 -0.62
C LEU A 208 11.49 7.99 -1.35
N GLN A 209 10.36 7.35 -1.12
CA GLN A 209 10.07 6.03 -1.70
C GLN A 209 9.72 6.13 -3.19
N ALA A 210 9.03 7.20 -3.61
CA ALA A 210 8.77 7.45 -5.03
C ALA A 210 10.09 7.66 -5.80
N ASP A 211 11.05 8.36 -5.19
CA ASP A 211 12.37 8.55 -5.79
C ASP A 211 13.15 7.24 -5.86
N LEU A 212 13.04 6.37 -4.85
CA LEU A 212 13.65 5.04 -4.88
C LEU A 212 13.12 4.20 -6.04
N VAL A 213 11.79 4.14 -6.21
CA VAL A 213 11.18 3.42 -7.33
C VAL A 213 11.67 3.99 -8.66
N ARG A 214 11.69 5.31 -8.82
CA ARG A 214 12.17 5.98 -10.05
C ARG A 214 13.64 5.73 -10.32
N ALA A 215 14.51 5.76 -9.29
CA ALA A 215 15.93 5.46 -9.43
C ALA A 215 16.15 4.03 -9.94
N CYS A 216 15.36 3.06 -9.43
CA CYS A 216 15.39 1.67 -9.92
C CYS A 216 14.98 1.58 -11.40
N ILE A 217 13.88 2.23 -11.79
CA ILE A 217 13.39 2.20 -13.18
C ILE A 217 14.38 2.89 -14.15
N ALA A 218 15.02 3.95 -13.68
CA ALA A 218 16.03 4.69 -14.46
C ALA A 218 17.43 4.05 -14.43
N GLU A 219 17.61 2.94 -13.70
CA GLU A 219 18.89 2.26 -13.49
C GLU A 219 19.96 3.19 -12.87
N ASP A 220 19.55 4.21 -12.12
CA ASP A 220 20.44 5.09 -11.35
C ASP A 220 20.85 4.38 -10.05
N TRP A 221 21.78 3.45 -10.18
CA TRP A 221 22.20 2.56 -9.09
C TRP A 221 22.85 3.30 -7.90
N PRO A 222 23.69 4.34 -8.07
CA PRO A 222 24.22 5.09 -6.93
C PRO A 222 23.10 5.73 -6.11
N ARG A 223 22.14 6.37 -6.78
CA ARG A 223 20.98 6.98 -6.12
C ARG A 223 20.07 5.93 -5.49
N PHE A 224 19.82 4.82 -6.21
CA PHE A 224 19.03 3.71 -5.72
C PHE A 224 19.58 3.13 -4.41
N VAL A 225 20.91 2.91 -4.31
CA VAL A 225 21.53 2.38 -3.08
C VAL A 225 21.35 3.34 -1.92
N SER A 226 21.64 4.63 -2.12
CA SER A 226 21.50 5.65 -1.08
C SER A 226 20.05 5.78 -0.58
N LEU A 227 19.08 5.77 -1.50
CA LEU A 227 17.66 5.86 -1.16
C LEU A 227 17.15 4.57 -0.48
N SER A 228 17.66 3.39 -0.91
CA SER A 228 17.34 2.11 -0.26
C SER A 228 17.79 2.09 1.20
N GLU A 229 18.98 2.61 1.49
CA GLU A 229 19.49 2.70 2.86
C GLU A 229 18.63 3.61 3.74
N LEU A 230 18.19 4.76 3.21
CA LEU A 230 17.29 5.67 3.95
C LEU A 230 15.92 5.03 4.21
N CYS A 231 15.33 4.38 3.22
CA CYS A 231 14.08 3.65 3.38
C CYS A 231 14.21 2.52 4.42
N ASP A 232 15.32 1.77 4.38
CA ASP A 232 15.55 0.68 5.32
C ASP A 232 15.67 1.20 6.76
N ARG A 233 16.46 2.26 7.00
CA ARG A 233 16.57 2.88 8.35
C ARG A 233 15.20 3.33 8.87
N PHE A 234 14.37 3.96 8.04
CA PHE A 234 13.02 4.37 8.44
C PHE A 234 12.13 3.17 8.75
N SER A 235 12.18 2.13 7.93
CA SER A 235 11.40 0.92 8.14
C SER A 235 11.79 0.15 9.41
N GLN A 236 13.06 0.20 9.81
CA GLN A 236 13.57 -0.41 11.05
C GLN A 236 12.95 0.19 12.32
N THR A 237 12.42 1.41 12.24
CA THR A 237 11.71 2.06 13.37
C THR A 237 10.20 1.86 13.28
N THR A 238 9.65 1.78 12.08
CA THR A 238 8.19 1.81 11.88
C THR A 238 7.56 0.43 11.70
N PHE A 239 8.28 -0.53 11.11
CA PHE A 239 7.82 -1.90 10.85
C PHE A 239 8.51 -2.91 11.76
N ILE A 240 8.20 -2.82 13.05
CA ILE A 240 8.72 -3.67 14.13
C ILE A 240 7.58 -4.28 14.95
N GLN A 241 7.90 -5.25 15.81
CA GLN A 241 6.91 -5.86 16.71
C GLN A 241 6.40 -4.87 17.78
N PRO A 242 5.11 -4.90 18.12
CA PRO A 242 4.07 -5.68 17.46
C PRO A 242 3.80 -5.16 16.05
N MET A 243 3.83 -6.07 15.06
CA MET A 243 3.86 -5.68 13.64
C MET A 243 2.65 -4.82 13.26
N GLU A 244 1.44 -5.22 13.65
CA GLU A 244 0.22 -4.47 13.36
C GLU A 244 0.20 -3.02 13.90
N GLY A 245 1.12 -2.70 14.81
CA GLY A 245 1.35 -1.34 15.30
C GLY A 245 1.93 -0.40 14.24
N TYR A 246 2.43 -0.93 13.11
CA TYR A 246 2.99 -0.08 12.05
C TYR A 246 1.95 0.94 11.54
N ILE A 247 0.67 0.61 11.53
CA ILE A 247 -0.39 1.51 11.06
C ILE A 247 -0.42 2.79 11.88
N ARG A 248 -0.40 2.66 13.23
CA ARG A 248 -0.33 3.83 14.13
C ARG A 248 1.00 4.56 14.01
N ARG A 249 2.12 3.83 13.88
CA ARG A 249 3.45 4.44 13.66
C ARG A 249 3.48 5.26 12.37
N MET A 250 2.80 4.81 11.32
CA MET A 250 2.69 5.56 10.07
C MET A 250 1.81 6.81 10.20
N LEU A 251 0.73 6.77 11.02
CA LEU A 251 -0.03 7.97 11.36
C LEU A 251 0.84 8.99 12.13
N TRP A 252 1.63 8.54 13.10
CA TRP A 252 2.58 9.42 13.80
C TRP A 252 3.64 10.01 12.87
N ALA A 253 4.15 9.21 11.95
CA ALA A 253 5.11 9.68 10.95
C ALA A 253 4.50 10.74 10.02
N ALA A 254 3.28 10.51 9.54
CA ALA A 254 2.56 11.48 8.72
C ALA A 254 2.24 12.77 9.50
N ALA A 255 1.89 12.65 10.80
CA ALA A 255 1.71 13.82 11.66
C ALA A 255 3.01 14.60 11.87
N ALA A 256 4.15 13.90 12.01
CA ALA A 256 5.46 14.54 12.12
C ALA A 256 5.86 15.34 10.86
N GLU A 257 5.30 14.98 9.72
CA GLU A 257 5.42 15.73 8.45
C GLU A 257 4.39 16.87 8.30
N GLY A 258 3.51 17.06 9.27
CA GLY A 258 2.41 18.05 9.20
C GLY A 258 1.26 17.63 8.29
N ALA A 259 1.22 16.38 7.86
CA ALA A 259 0.19 15.86 6.96
C ALA A 259 -1.19 15.74 7.62
N LEU A 260 -1.22 15.52 8.95
CA LEU A 260 -2.45 15.43 9.74
C LEU A 260 -2.21 15.90 11.19
N PRO A 261 -3.28 16.21 11.95
CA PRO A 261 -3.15 16.63 13.33
C PRO A 261 -2.58 15.51 14.22
N PRO A 262 -1.70 15.85 15.21
CA PRO A 262 -1.05 14.86 16.07
C PRO A 262 -2.00 14.05 16.96
N ASP A 263 -3.21 14.53 17.19
CA ASP A 263 -4.25 13.90 18.01
C ASP A 263 -5.27 13.08 17.18
N ALA A 264 -5.10 13.00 15.85
CA ALA A 264 -5.88 12.17 14.95
C ALA A 264 -5.11 10.89 14.50
N CYS A 265 -4.32 10.30 15.41
CA CYS A 265 -3.44 9.16 15.11
C CYS A 265 -3.87 7.87 15.81
N ASP A 266 -5.13 7.72 16.16
CA ASP A 266 -5.62 6.48 16.75
C ASP A 266 -5.83 5.41 15.69
N ASP A 267 -5.57 4.15 16.08
CA ASP A 267 -5.92 2.94 15.34
C ASP A 267 -6.78 2.07 16.25
N PRO A 268 -8.12 2.06 16.08
CA PRO A 268 -9.03 1.36 16.99
C PRO A 268 -8.85 -0.16 17.03
N TRP A 269 -8.18 -0.73 16.05
CA TRP A 269 -7.94 -2.17 15.91
C TRP A 269 -6.47 -2.56 16.09
N GLY A 270 -5.61 -1.56 16.28
CA GLY A 270 -4.18 -1.79 16.48
C GLY A 270 -3.85 -2.22 17.91
N PRO A 271 -2.69 -2.85 18.12
CA PRO A 271 -2.20 -3.20 19.44
C PRO A 271 -1.81 -1.96 20.26
N ALA A 272 -1.72 -2.13 21.58
CA ALA A 272 -1.03 -1.16 22.43
C ALA A 272 0.46 -1.11 22.02
N LEU A 273 1.00 0.11 21.99
CA LEU A 273 2.41 0.33 21.66
C LEU A 273 3.19 0.78 22.90
N PRO A 274 4.47 0.40 23.01
CA PRO A 274 5.33 0.81 24.11
C PRO A 274 5.43 2.33 24.25
N PRO A 275 5.60 2.85 25.48
CA PRO A 275 5.88 4.27 25.72
C PRO A 275 7.15 4.70 24.97
N GLY A 276 7.14 5.92 24.41
CA GLY A 276 8.30 6.51 23.70
C GLY A 276 8.47 6.08 22.25
N GLU A 277 7.68 5.11 21.73
CA GLU A 277 7.75 4.76 20.31
C GLU A 277 7.39 5.91 19.39
N ARG A 278 6.42 6.74 19.78
CA ARG A 278 6.06 7.92 19.01
C ARG A 278 7.25 8.85 18.81
N ASP A 279 7.99 9.15 19.88
CA ASP A 279 9.19 10.00 19.82
C ASP A 279 10.27 9.39 18.92
N ALA A 280 10.40 8.05 18.92
CA ALA A 280 11.33 7.36 18.05
C ALA A 280 10.95 7.50 16.57
N VAL A 281 9.66 7.35 16.23
CA VAL A 281 9.13 7.53 14.88
C VAL A 281 9.31 8.98 14.41
N GLU A 282 8.99 9.96 15.25
CA GLU A 282 9.17 11.38 14.93
C GLU A 282 10.66 11.76 14.72
N ARG A 283 11.58 11.16 15.50
CA ARG A 283 13.03 11.31 15.24
C ARG A 283 13.42 10.69 13.90
N ALA A 284 12.97 9.48 13.60
CA ALA A 284 13.28 8.82 12.33
C ALA A 284 12.84 9.64 11.10
N VAL A 285 11.67 10.31 11.18
CA VAL A 285 11.21 11.23 10.14
C VAL A 285 12.16 12.43 10.00
N ARG A 286 12.52 13.08 11.11
CA ARG A 286 13.46 14.22 11.10
C ARG A 286 14.82 13.82 10.52
N ASP A 287 15.36 12.68 10.92
CA ASP A 287 16.66 12.17 10.45
C ASP A 287 16.64 11.87 8.95
N ALA A 288 15.56 11.25 8.45
CA ALA A 288 15.38 10.99 7.03
C ALA A 288 15.31 12.30 6.22
N ARG A 289 14.64 13.32 6.72
CA ARG A 289 14.57 14.64 6.07
C ARG A 289 15.92 15.37 6.10
N ALA A 290 16.63 15.35 7.24
CA ALA A 290 17.94 16.00 7.36
C ALA A 290 19.00 15.37 6.46
N THR A 291 18.96 14.06 6.25
CA THR A 291 19.91 13.35 5.36
C THR A 291 19.66 13.64 3.88
N ARG A 292 18.45 14.09 3.54
CA ARG A 292 18.03 14.41 2.16
C ARG A 292 18.24 15.87 1.76
N ALA A 293 18.36 16.77 2.75
CA ALA A 293 18.61 18.20 2.54
C ALA A 293 20.05 18.48 2.19
#